data_a1a2eb3fa4405c680b89b39c0f2be4e6
#
_entry.id   a1a2eb3fa4405c680b89b39c0f2be4e6
#
_cell.length_a   1.000
_cell.length_b   1.000
_cell.length_c   1.000
_cell.angle_alpha   90.00
_cell.angle_beta   90.00
_cell.angle_gamma   90.00
#
_symmetry.space_group_name_H-M   'P 1'
#
loop_
_entity.id
_entity.type
_entity.pdbx_description
1 polymer ?
#
loop_
_entity_poly.entity_id
_entity_poly.type
_entity_poly.pdbx_seq_one_letter_code
_entity_poly.pdbx_strand_id
1 'polypeptide(L)'
;MTGVVIEVENRSGMPVDAPAARKLARDVLAGQRIASGDLGIAFVGPDEIRRLKHEHLGIDEATDVLSFPIDGTSELPGELPRQLGDVVICPQVVADEWRRPLVHGLLHLLGYDHGAEMERREAELA
;
A
#
# COMPACT_ATOMS: atom_id res chain seq x y z
N MET A 1 1.25 -3.50 -23.49
CA MET A 1 -0.01 -3.06 -22.92
C MET A 1 0.21 -2.34 -21.63
N THR A 2 -0.51 -1.28 -21.42
CA THR A 2 -0.46 -0.51 -20.19
C THR A 2 -1.62 -0.85 -19.29
N GLY A 3 -1.48 -0.63 -18.02
CA GLY A 3 -2.50 -0.85 -17.04
C GLY A 3 -1.88 -1.14 -15.68
N VAL A 4 -2.69 -0.98 -14.66
CA VAL A 4 -2.28 -1.29 -13.29
C VAL A 4 -2.75 -2.69 -12.94
N VAL A 5 -1.84 -3.52 -12.47
CA VAL A 5 -2.14 -4.85 -11.96
C VAL A 5 -2.05 -4.80 -10.45
N ILE A 6 -3.13 -5.15 -9.78
CA ILE A 6 -3.21 -5.10 -8.32
C ILE A 6 -3.48 -6.50 -7.80
N GLU A 7 -2.54 -7.05 -7.06
CA GLU A 7 -2.69 -8.33 -6.40
C GLU A 7 -3.01 -8.11 -4.93
N VAL A 8 -4.08 -8.74 -4.45
CA VAL A 8 -4.48 -8.66 -3.04
C VAL A 8 -4.38 -10.05 -2.43
N GLU A 9 -3.62 -10.16 -1.36
CA GLU A 9 -3.41 -11.40 -0.64
C GLU A 9 -3.84 -11.23 0.82
N ASN A 10 -4.46 -12.25 1.38
CA ASN A 10 -4.88 -12.21 2.78
C ASN A 10 -4.28 -13.40 3.53
N ARG A 11 -3.32 -13.12 4.39
CA ARG A 11 -2.69 -14.09 5.28
C ARG A 11 -3.01 -13.80 6.75
N SER A 12 -3.97 -12.90 7.00
CA SER A 12 -4.24 -12.40 8.35
C SER A 12 -5.07 -13.35 9.21
N GLY A 13 -5.79 -14.29 8.58
CA GLY A 13 -6.77 -15.11 9.28
C GLY A 13 -8.09 -14.38 9.57
N MET A 14 -8.21 -13.13 9.14
CA MET A 14 -9.41 -12.32 9.29
C MET A 14 -10.09 -12.14 7.94
N PRO A 15 -11.43 -12.03 7.88
CA PRO A 15 -12.10 -11.68 6.64
C PRO A 15 -11.75 -10.25 6.23
N VAL A 16 -11.47 -10.05 4.94
CA VAL A 16 -11.19 -8.72 4.38
C VAL A 16 -11.97 -8.55 3.09
N ASP A 17 -12.30 -7.30 2.76
CA ASP A 17 -12.96 -6.97 1.51
C ASP A 17 -11.92 -6.68 0.43
N ALA A 18 -11.37 -7.75 -0.15
CA ALA A 18 -10.34 -7.65 -1.17
C ALA A 18 -10.80 -6.86 -2.42
N PRO A 19 -12.02 -7.07 -2.95
CA PRO A 19 -12.50 -6.25 -4.06
C PRO A 19 -12.56 -4.75 -3.74
N ALA A 20 -13.00 -4.38 -2.54
CA ALA A 20 -13.05 -2.98 -2.13
C ALA A 20 -11.64 -2.39 -1.99
N ALA A 21 -10.69 -3.15 -1.44
CA ALA A 21 -9.30 -2.72 -1.33
C ALA A 21 -8.69 -2.49 -2.72
N ARG A 22 -8.92 -3.43 -3.64
CA ARG A 22 -8.44 -3.31 -5.02
C ARG A 22 -9.03 -2.09 -5.72
N LYS A 23 -10.34 -1.86 -5.54
CA LYS A 23 -11.01 -0.72 -6.14
C LYS A 23 -10.46 0.60 -5.61
N LEU A 24 -10.30 0.72 -4.30
CA LEU A 24 -9.75 1.94 -3.70
C LEU A 24 -8.34 2.20 -4.21
N ALA A 25 -7.49 1.18 -4.25
CA ALA A 25 -6.13 1.31 -4.75
C ALA A 25 -6.11 1.75 -6.22
N ARG A 26 -6.97 1.17 -7.04
CA ARG A 26 -7.10 1.54 -8.45
C ARG A 26 -7.52 3.00 -8.61
N ASP A 27 -8.48 3.45 -7.81
CA ASP A 27 -8.97 4.82 -7.84
C ASP A 27 -7.87 5.81 -7.40
N VAL A 28 -7.11 5.47 -6.35
CA VAL A 28 -6.00 6.30 -5.88
C VAL A 28 -4.93 6.43 -6.96
N LEU A 29 -4.53 5.30 -7.55
CA LEU A 29 -3.49 5.32 -8.59
C LEU A 29 -3.95 6.12 -9.82
N ALA A 30 -5.21 5.97 -10.23
CA ALA A 30 -5.77 6.74 -11.33
C ALA A 30 -5.77 8.24 -11.01
N GLY A 31 -6.18 8.61 -9.79
CA GLY A 31 -6.17 10.00 -9.33
C GLY A 31 -4.79 10.61 -9.27
N GLN A 32 -3.75 9.79 -9.05
CA GLN A 32 -2.36 10.21 -9.06
C GLN A 32 -1.70 10.06 -10.43
N ARG A 33 -2.50 9.78 -11.47
CA ARG A 33 -2.06 9.64 -12.85
C ARG A 33 -1.06 8.51 -13.08
N ILE A 34 -1.18 7.44 -12.33
CA ILE A 34 -0.37 6.24 -12.52
C ILE A 34 -1.10 5.35 -13.52
N ALA A 35 -0.58 5.28 -14.73
CA ALA A 35 -1.23 4.57 -15.83
C ALA A 35 -0.87 3.09 -15.90
N SER A 36 0.26 2.69 -15.33
CA SER A 36 0.72 1.30 -15.39
C SER A 36 1.61 0.97 -14.20
N GLY A 37 1.71 -0.32 -13.91
CA GLY A 37 2.57 -0.83 -12.87
C GLY A 37 1.92 -1.96 -12.09
N ASP A 38 2.72 -2.68 -11.32
CA ASP A 38 2.27 -3.76 -10.46
C ASP A 38 2.29 -3.31 -9.02
N LEU A 39 1.20 -3.58 -8.31
CA LEU A 39 1.03 -3.24 -6.89
C LEU A 39 0.64 -4.50 -6.13
N GLY A 40 1.31 -4.76 -5.01
CA GLY A 40 0.91 -5.78 -4.07
C GLY A 40 0.23 -5.16 -2.85
N ILE A 41 -0.86 -5.78 -2.40
CA ILE A 41 -1.51 -5.46 -1.14
C ILE A 41 -1.63 -6.75 -0.36
N ALA A 42 -1.09 -6.79 0.85
CA ALA A 42 -1.17 -7.98 1.70
C ALA A 42 -1.80 -7.61 3.05
N PHE A 43 -2.80 -8.39 3.43
CA PHE A 43 -3.36 -8.34 4.78
C PHE A 43 -2.71 -9.45 5.59
N VAL A 44 -2.06 -9.08 6.69
CA VAL A 44 -1.26 -10.01 7.50
C VAL A 44 -1.63 -9.89 8.98
N GLY A 45 -1.29 -10.92 9.75
CA GLY A 45 -1.52 -10.89 11.18
C GLY A 45 -0.51 -10.01 11.93
N PRO A 46 -0.76 -9.76 13.24
CA PRO A 46 0.11 -8.89 14.06
C PRO A 46 1.54 -9.40 14.16
N ASP A 47 1.74 -10.70 14.24
CA ASP A 47 3.08 -11.28 14.35
C ASP A 47 3.87 -11.09 13.07
N GLU A 48 3.22 -11.25 11.91
CA GLU A 48 3.88 -11.07 10.63
C GLU A 48 4.26 -9.62 10.39
N ILE A 49 3.36 -8.67 10.65
CA ILE A 49 3.66 -7.25 10.42
C ILE A 49 4.73 -6.75 11.41
N ARG A 50 4.73 -7.26 12.64
CA ARG A 50 5.77 -6.97 13.62
C ARG A 50 7.13 -7.46 13.13
N ARG A 51 7.19 -8.69 12.61
CA ARG A 51 8.40 -9.26 12.06
C ARG A 51 8.92 -8.44 10.87
N LEU A 52 8.04 -8.08 9.95
CA LEU A 52 8.40 -7.29 8.78
C LEU A 52 8.94 -5.91 9.18
N LYS A 53 8.31 -5.27 10.15
CA LYS A 53 8.76 -3.98 10.65
C LYS A 53 10.14 -4.08 11.31
N HIS A 54 10.36 -5.14 12.08
CA HIS A 54 11.66 -5.38 12.71
C HIS A 54 12.75 -5.64 11.67
N GLU A 55 12.49 -6.51 10.69
CA GLU A 55 13.46 -6.86 9.65
C GLU A 55 13.84 -5.67 8.77
N HIS A 56 12.89 -4.80 8.45
CA HIS A 56 13.11 -3.72 7.50
C HIS A 56 13.39 -2.36 8.13
N LEU A 57 12.89 -2.11 9.33
CA LEU A 57 13.02 -0.82 10.01
C LEU A 57 13.77 -0.91 11.35
N GLY A 58 14.08 -2.12 11.81
CA GLY A 58 14.73 -2.32 13.09
C GLY A 58 13.85 -2.05 14.31
N ILE A 59 12.55 -1.93 14.13
CA ILE A 59 11.60 -1.62 15.19
C ILE A 59 10.76 -2.86 15.48
N ASP A 60 10.84 -3.38 16.70
CA ASP A 60 10.12 -4.58 17.11
C ASP A 60 8.80 -4.25 17.76
N GLU A 61 7.82 -3.88 16.93
CA GLU A 61 6.45 -3.60 17.37
C GLU A 61 5.48 -3.83 16.22
N ALA A 62 4.24 -4.21 16.55
CA ALA A 62 3.18 -4.28 15.57
C ALA A 62 2.76 -2.87 15.13
N THR A 63 2.27 -2.75 13.91
CA THR A 63 1.80 -1.49 13.35
C THR A 63 0.54 -1.75 12.52
N ASP A 64 -0.07 -0.69 12.01
CA ASP A 64 -1.27 -0.77 11.17
C ASP A 64 -0.93 -1.04 9.71
N VAL A 65 0.08 -0.35 9.17
CA VAL A 65 0.45 -0.42 7.77
C VAL A 65 1.96 -0.25 7.59
N LEU A 66 2.51 -0.96 6.61
CA LEU A 66 3.89 -0.80 6.14
C LEU A 66 3.87 -0.64 4.63
N SER A 67 4.77 0.17 4.10
CA SER A 67 4.96 0.35 2.67
C SER A 67 6.37 -0.01 2.27
N PHE A 68 6.49 -0.80 1.21
CA PHE A 68 7.77 -1.25 0.68
C PHE A 68 7.89 -0.80 -0.78
N PRO A 69 8.34 0.44 -1.04
CA PRO A 69 8.50 0.92 -2.42
C PRO A 69 9.60 0.15 -3.12
N ILE A 70 9.37 -0.15 -4.40
CA ILE A 70 10.38 -0.78 -5.27
C ILE A 70 10.82 0.26 -6.29
N ASP A 71 9.99 0.51 -7.31
CA ASP A 71 10.28 1.54 -8.31
C ASP A 71 9.56 2.86 -7.99
N GLY A 72 8.40 2.78 -7.33
CA GLY A 72 7.59 3.95 -7.03
C GLY A 72 7.27 4.74 -8.29
N THR A 73 7.60 6.02 -8.30
CA THR A 73 7.44 6.91 -9.45
C THR A 73 8.77 7.23 -10.15
N SER A 74 9.84 6.52 -9.81
CA SER A 74 11.15 6.71 -10.45
C SER A 74 11.09 6.47 -11.94
N GLU A 75 11.92 7.18 -12.70
CA GLU A 75 12.03 6.92 -14.12
C GLU A 75 12.73 5.57 -14.35
N LEU A 76 12.18 4.80 -15.29
CA LEU A 76 12.75 3.52 -15.68
C LEU A 76 13.24 3.60 -17.11
N PRO A 77 14.39 2.99 -17.42
CA PRO A 77 14.88 2.97 -18.79
C PRO A 77 14.00 2.11 -19.69
N GLY A 78 13.68 2.62 -20.87
CA GLY A 78 12.97 1.89 -21.91
C GLY A 78 11.56 1.48 -21.49
N GLU A 79 11.19 0.24 -21.81
CA GLU A 79 9.86 -0.32 -21.56
C GLU A 79 9.85 -1.31 -20.41
N LEU A 80 10.71 -1.14 -19.42
CA LEU A 80 10.75 -2.04 -18.28
C LEU A 80 9.44 -1.97 -17.49
N PRO A 81 8.89 -3.14 -17.06
CA PRO A 81 7.71 -3.16 -16.22
C PRO A 81 7.98 -2.44 -14.90
N ARG A 82 7.04 -1.60 -14.50
CA ARG A 82 7.15 -0.89 -13.22
C ARG A 82 6.63 -1.76 -12.09
N GLN A 83 7.43 -1.88 -11.04
CA GLN A 83 7.02 -2.49 -9.79
C GLN A 83 6.81 -1.36 -8.79
N LEU A 84 5.55 -0.97 -8.53
CA LEU A 84 5.25 0.12 -7.61
C LEU A 84 5.74 -0.20 -6.21
N GLY A 85 5.44 -1.38 -5.73
CA GLY A 85 5.83 -1.87 -4.44
C GLY A 85 4.70 -2.61 -3.74
N ASP A 86 4.83 -2.77 -2.44
CA ASP A 86 3.87 -3.49 -1.62
C ASP A 86 3.36 -2.63 -0.47
N VAL A 87 2.08 -2.76 -0.17
CA VAL A 87 1.46 -2.21 1.03
C VAL A 87 0.98 -3.38 1.89
N VAL A 88 1.39 -3.42 3.14
CA VAL A 88 1.06 -4.48 4.07
C VAL A 88 0.21 -3.90 5.20
N ILE A 89 -0.95 -4.48 5.46
CA ILE A 89 -1.92 -3.98 6.42
C ILE A 89 -2.27 -5.07 7.43
N CYS A 90 -2.41 -4.70 8.69
CA CYS A 90 -2.83 -5.62 9.74
C CYS A 90 -4.31 -5.40 10.09
N PRO A 91 -5.24 -6.27 9.66
CA PRO A 91 -6.67 -6.09 9.94
C PRO A 91 -7.00 -6.11 11.44
N GLN A 92 -6.23 -6.84 12.24
CA GLN A 92 -6.44 -6.90 13.68
C GLN A 92 -6.21 -5.54 14.36
N VAL A 93 -5.40 -4.68 13.73
CA VAL A 93 -5.15 -3.32 14.24
C VAL A 93 -6.15 -2.32 13.67
N VAL A 94 -6.40 -2.38 12.36
CA VAL A 94 -7.23 -1.36 11.68
C VAL A 94 -8.72 -1.69 11.70
N ALA A 95 -9.09 -2.98 11.83
CA ALA A 95 -10.49 -3.43 11.77
C ALA A 95 -11.18 -2.89 10.51
N ASP A 96 -12.34 -2.25 10.65
CA ASP A 96 -13.08 -1.69 9.52
C ASP A 96 -12.46 -0.38 8.98
N GLU A 97 -11.50 0.19 9.70
CA GLU A 97 -10.85 1.46 9.35
C GLU A 97 -9.61 1.25 8.47
N TRP A 98 -9.68 0.32 7.53
CA TRP A 98 -8.54 -0.05 6.68
C TRP A 98 -8.31 0.90 5.51
N ARG A 99 -9.31 1.71 5.14
CA ARG A 99 -9.22 2.57 3.96
C ARG A 99 -8.12 3.62 4.08
N ARG A 100 -8.12 4.35 5.19
CA ARG A 100 -7.14 5.41 5.40
C ARG A 100 -5.70 4.87 5.50
N PRO A 101 -5.43 3.79 6.25
CA PRO A 101 -4.11 3.16 6.22
C PRO A 101 -3.66 2.71 4.83
N LEU A 102 -4.58 2.16 4.02
CA LEU A 102 -4.25 1.77 2.65
C LEU A 102 -3.85 2.97 1.81
N VAL A 103 -4.62 4.05 1.84
CA VAL A 103 -4.28 5.29 1.12
C VAL A 103 -2.93 5.84 1.59
N HIS A 104 -2.71 5.85 2.90
CA HIS A 104 -1.44 6.28 3.50
C HIS A 104 -0.26 5.49 2.93
N GLY A 105 -0.37 4.16 2.91
CA GLY A 105 0.67 3.30 2.36
C GLY A 105 0.90 3.53 0.87
N LEU A 106 -0.17 3.71 0.10
CA LEU A 106 -0.08 3.98 -1.33
C LEU A 106 0.61 5.32 -1.61
N LEU A 107 0.28 6.36 -0.87
CA LEU A 107 0.93 7.66 -1.03
C LEU A 107 2.42 7.59 -0.73
N HIS A 108 2.83 6.82 0.26
CA HIS A 108 4.25 6.56 0.51
C HIS A 108 4.94 5.89 -0.67
N LEU A 109 4.29 4.90 -1.29
CA LEU A 109 4.85 4.26 -2.49
C LEU A 109 5.06 5.26 -3.62
N LEU A 110 4.20 6.27 -3.69
CA LEU A 110 4.25 7.29 -4.73
C LEU A 110 5.16 8.49 -4.39
N GLY A 111 5.89 8.38 -3.28
CA GLY A 111 6.90 9.37 -2.94
C GLY A 111 6.48 10.46 -1.96
N TYR A 112 5.25 10.40 -1.44
CA TYR A 112 4.84 11.34 -0.42
C TYR A 112 5.54 11.05 0.91
N ASP A 113 6.06 12.08 1.53
CA ASP A 113 6.60 12.02 2.88
C ASP A 113 5.53 12.46 3.89
N HIS A 114 5.72 12.10 5.15
CA HIS A 114 4.84 12.58 6.21
C HIS A 114 4.81 14.09 6.25
N GLY A 115 3.61 14.67 6.38
CA GLY A 115 3.43 16.10 6.45
C GLY A 115 2.03 16.52 6.08
N ALA A 116 1.78 17.83 6.05
CA ALA A 116 0.46 18.39 5.83
C ALA A 116 -0.11 18.03 4.45
N GLU A 117 0.73 17.98 3.42
CA GLU A 117 0.27 17.63 2.07
C GLU A 117 -0.21 16.17 2.01
N MET A 118 0.56 15.25 2.59
CA MET A 118 0.17 13.86 2.64
C MET A 118 -1.12 13.66 3.43
N GLU A 119 -1.23 14.29 4.60
CA GLU A 119 -2.43 14.21 5.41
C GLU A 119 -3.66 14.72 4.69
N ARG A 120 -3.52 15.83 3.96
CA ARG A 120 -4.61 16.39 3.17
C ARG A 120 -5.05 15.44 2.06
N ARG A 121 -4.11 14.87 1.32
CA ARG A 121 -4.39 13.90 0.25
C ARG A 121 -5.04 12.64 0.80
N GLU A 122 -4.54 12.16 1.92
CA GLU A 122 -5.10 10.98 2.59
C GLU A 122 -6.56 11.22 2.97
N ALA A 123 -6.88 12.39 3.52
CA ALA A 123 -8.24 12.75 3.88
C ALA A 123 -9.16 12.89 2.66
N GLU A 124 -8.65 13.38 1.54
CA GLU A 124 -9.41 13.53 0.29
C GLU A 124 -9.70 12.18 -0.36
N LEU A 125 -8.78 11.22 -0.27
CA LEU A 125 -8.82 9.96 -1.00
C LEU A 125 -9.44 8.81 -0.22
N ALA A 126 -9.41 8.88 1.08
CA ALA A 126 -9.89 7.78 1.94
C ALA A 126 -11.42 7.73 2.11
#